data_e687a8e81e9d02b0c12abea195475549
#
_entry.id   e687a8e81e9d02b0c12abea195475549
#
_cell.length_a   1.000
_cell.length_b   1.000
_cell.length_c   1.000
_cell.angle_alpha   90.00
_cell.angle_beta   90.00
_cell.angle_gamma   90.00
#
_symmetry.space_group_name_H-M   'P 1'
#
loop_
_entity.id
_entity.type
_entity.pdbx_description
1 polymer ?
#
loop_
_entity_poly.entity_id
_entity_poly.type
_entity_poly.pdbx_seq_one_letter_code
_entity_poly.pdbx_strand_id
1 'polypeptide(L)'
;MSKLDQNQTPYLDALEKYVNRGTSQLDVPGHQMGNVPNKFKDFIGEKLFKCDVNAPIGLDNLANPHGVLLEAERLMCDFTGAEYSWFLINGTSSGILAMLMSACQANDKIILPRNVHKSVISGLILSGASPIYIMPKLDADLEIANQPTIEDYISAMHRYPSAKAIFVINPTYFGAVIDLKRLVDEAHARGIAVLVDEAHGAHYYFDPLGPSSAMIAGADMTSVSFHKTGGSLTQSSVLLLNSKIIEKAKVQKSLNIINTTSPSTILMASIDAARSFAAVHGAKEMERVHEVSNYAREQISKIKGFVPCGIEHFKTRGCYNYDDTKLVIKLEHLDINGFDLYHILQDDYKIQIELAETYVIMCILAIGTSKKQIDRLVNALKDVSKKHFNKVNEYKRHAFTVECPFQIVR
;
A
#
# COMPACT_ATOMS: atom_id res chain seq x y z
N MET A 1 17.71 17.11 15.36
CA MET A 1 17.33 16.15 16.42
C MET A 1 18.14 14.89 16.22
N SER A 2 18.69 14.28 17.28
CA SER A 2 19.35 12.97 17.16
C SER A 2 18.30 11.95 16.73
N LYS A 3 18.59 11.16 15.70
CA LYS A 3 17.70 10.05 15.30
C LYS A 3 17.57 9.05 16.44
N LEU A 4 16.35 8.55 16.66
CA LEU A 4 16.09 7.51 17.64
C LEU A 4 16.78 6.20 17.24
N ASP A 5 17.07 5.33 18.22
CA ASP A 5 17.64 4.00 17.93
C ASP A 5 16.58 3.08 17.30
N GLN A 6 16.67 2.89 16.00
CA GLN A 6 15.72 2.09 15.22
C GLN A 6 15.85 0.58 15.43
N ASN A 7 16.87 0.09 16.18
CA ASN A 7 16.95 -1.32 16.57
C ASN A 7 15.93 -1.68 17.68
N GLN A 8 15.44 -0.68 18.42
CA GLN A 8 14.44 -0.91 19.47
C GLN A 8 13.10 -1.34 18.87
N THR A 9 12.44 -2.28 19.56
CA THR A 9 11.10 -2.80 19.22
C THR A 9 10.19 -2.77 20.45
N PRO A 10 9.86 -1.57 20.98
CA PRO A 10 9.25 -1.45 22.32
C PRO A 10 7.93 -2.20 22.48
N TYR A 11 7.10 -2.26 21.44
CA TYR A 11 5.85 -3.01 21.50
C TYR A 11 6.08 -4.52 21.44
N LEU A 12 6.95 -4.99 20.55
CA LEU A 12 7.30 -6.42 20.45
C LEU A 12 7.98 -6.90 21.74
N ASP A 13 8.95 -6.14 22.25
CA ASP A 13 9.69 -6.47 23.47
C ASP A 13 8.74 -6.55 24.69
N ALA A 14 7.77 -5.64 24.77
CA ALA A 14 6.75 -5.67 25.82
C ALA A 14 5.84 -6.89 25.70
N LEU A 15 5.45 -7.30 24.48
CA LEU A 15 4.67 -8.50 24.23
C LEU A 15 5.45 -9.76 24.63
N GLU A 16 6.73 -9.85 24.27
CA GLU A 16 7.60 -10.96 24.67
C GLU A 16 7.75 -11.05 26.20
N LYS A 17 7.96 -9.92 26.85
CA LYS A 17 8.03 -9.84 28.32
C LYS A 17 6.72 -10.29 28.97
N TYR A 18 5.58 -9.89 28.41
CA TYR A 18 4.27 -10.28 28.91
C TYR A 18 4.05 -11.79 28.81
N VAL A 19 4.31 -12.38 27.63
CA VAL A 19 4.20 -13.82 27.38
C VAL A 19 5.06 -14.65 28.34
N ASN A 20 6.26 -14.16 28.65
CA ASN A 20 7.23 -14.85 29.50
C ASN A 20 6.96 -14.68 31.01
N ARG A 21 5.98 -13.85 31.43
CA ARG A 21 5.64 -13.67 32.86
C ARG A 21 5.04 -14.91 33.52
N GLY A 22 4.47 -15.83 32.73
CA GLY A 22 3.73 -16.96 33.28
C GLY A 22 2.42 -16.54 33.96
N THR A 23 1.77 -15.49 33.48
CA THR A 23 0.51 -14.96 34.04
C THR A 23 -0.62 -15.96 33.89
N SER A 24 -1.37 -16.22 34.95
CA SER A 24 -2.62 -16.98 34.88
C SER A 24 -3.73 -16.10 34.31
N GLN A 25 -4.23 -16.46 33.13
CA GLN A 25 -5.24 -15.69 32.41
C GLN A 25 -6.65 -16.01 32.92
N LEU A 26 -7.38 -14.99 33.36
CA LEU A 26 -8.80 -15.06 33.75
C LEU A 26 -9.60 -13.95 33.06
N ASP A 27 -9.07 -13.47 31.91
CA ASP A 27 -9.65 -12.41 31.10
C ASP A 27 -9.82 -12.90 29.64
N VAL A 28 -10.13 -11.99 28.72
CA VAL A 28 -10.23 -12.26 27.28
C VAL A 28 -8.83 -12.17 26.62
N PRO A 29 -8.58 -12.92 25.56
CA PRO A 29 -9.48 -13.80 24.80
C PRO A 29 -9.76 -15.15 25.53
N GLY A 30 -10.95 -15.71 25.27
CA GLY A 30 -11.43 -16.93 25.95
C GLY A 30 -10.61 -18.21 25.71
N HIS A 31 -9.65 -18.22 24.80
CA HIS A 31 -8.69 -19.32 24.66
C HIS A 31 -7.59 -19.30 25.74
N GLN A 32 -7.49 -18.22 26.53
CA GLN A 32 -6.59 -18.06 27.67
C GLN A 32 -5.17 -18.59 27.40
N MET A 33 -4.45 -17.89 26.48
CA MET A 33 -3.10 -18.24 26.02
C MET A 33 -3.00 -19.65 25.38
N GLY A 34 -4.10 -20.12 24.79
CA GLY A 34 -4.16 -21.42 24.11
C GLY A 34 -4.46 -22.60 25.02
N ASN A 35 -5.02 -22.38 26.20
CA ASN A 35 -5.46 -23.44 27.11
C ASN A 35 -6.79 -24.08 26.67
N VAL A 36 -6.95 -24.27 25.36
CA VAL A 36 -8.08 -24.95 24.75
C VAL A 36 -7.57 -25.90 23.65
N PRO A 37 -8.09 -27.13 23.60
CA PRO A 37 -7.77 -28.05 22.50
C PRO A 37 -8.55 -27.59 21.25
N ASN A 38 -7.84 -27.22 20.19
CA ASN A 38 -8.48 -27.00 18.90
C ASN A 38 -7.49 -27.23 17.73
N LYS A 39 -8.06 -27.66 16.62
CA LYS A 39 -7.30 -27.99 15.40
C LYS A 39 -6.44 -26.82 14.89
N PHE A 40 -6.89 -25.58 15.09
CA PHE A 40 -6.14 -24.41 14.64
C PHE A 40 -4.85 -24.22 15.47
N LYS A 41 -4.90 -24.44 16.79
CA LYS A 41 -3.72 -24.40 17.64
C LYS A 41 -2.70 -25.47 17.23
N ASP A 42 -3.16 -26.68 16.92
CA ASP A 42 -2.30 -27.76 16.47
C ASP A 42 -1.59 -27.43 15.15
N PHE A 43 -2.28 -26.73 14.26
CA PHE A 43 -1.74 -26.30 12.96
C PHE A 43 -0.77 -25.13 13.06
N ILE A 44 -1.13 -24.06 13.80
CA ILE A 44 -0.38 -22.78 13.80
C ILE A 44 0.70 -22.72 14.90
N GLY A 45 0.56 -23.51 15.95
CA GLY A 45 1.46 -23.55 17.08
C GLY A 45 0.98 -22.72 18.28
N GLU A 46 1.46 -23.13 19.46
CA GLU A 46 1.06 -22.58 20.75
C GLU A 46 1.50 -21.11 20.94
N LYS A 47 2.64 -20.72 20.36
CA LYS A 47 3.21 -19.38 20.56
C LYS A 47 2.29 -18.28 20.05
N LEU A 48 1.55 -18.52 18.93
CA LEU A 48 0.57 -17.56 18.44
C LEU A 48 -0.49 -17.24 19.48
N PHE A 49 -1.06 -18.27 20.11
CA PHE A 49 -2.09 -18.11 21.14
C PHE A 49 -1.58 -17.39 22.40
N LYS A 50 -0.30 -17.60 22.75
CA LYS A 50 0.33 -16.88 23.87
C LYS A 50 0.53 -15.40 23.57
N CYS A 51 0.69 -15.04 22.31
CA CYS A 51 0.84 -13.65 21.87
C CYS A 51 -0.51 -12.96 21.62
N ASP A 52 -1.61 -13.71 21.46
CA ASP A 52 -2.94 -13.14 21.23
C ASP A 52 -3.61 -12.80 22.58
N VAL A 53 -3.40 -11.57 23.02
CA VAL A 53 -3.90 -11.03 24.29
C VAL A 53 -4.59 -9.68 24.06
N ASN A 54 -5.51 -9.29 24.96
CA ASN A 54 -6.31 -8.08 24.77
C ASN A 54 -5.82 -6.93 25.66
N ALA A 55 -4.84 -6.16 25.17
CA ALA A 55 -4.32 -4.94 25.81
C ALA A 55 -4.14 -5.03 27.35
N PRO A 56 -3.45 -6.07 27.87
CA PRO A 56 -3.20 -6.16 29.30
C PRO A 56 -2.24 -5.07 29.76
N ILE A 57 -2.12 -4.87 31.08
CA ILE A 57 -1.20 -3.90 31.67
C ILE A 57 0.23 -4.13 31.14
N GLY A 58 0.81 -3.10 30.51
CA GLY A 58 2.14 -3.11 29.92
C GLY A 58 2.15 -3.24 28.39
N LEU A 59 0.98 -3.43 27.73
CA LEU A 59 0.86 -3.46 26.27
C LEU A 59 0.11 -2.26 25.67
N ASP A 60 -0.25 -1.29 26.52
CA ASP A 60 -0.87 -0.03 26.07
C ASP A 60 -2.29 -0.20 25.47
N ASN A 61 -2.89 0.90 25.01
CA ASN A 61 -4.22 0.93 24.43
C ASN A 61 -4.20 1.68 23.08
N LEU A 62 -4.64 1.03 22.02
CA LEU A 62 -4.65 1.58 20.67
C LEU A 62 -5.49 2.88 20.55
N ALA A 63 -6.57 3.01 21.32
CA ALA A 63 -7.42 4.20 21.28
C ALA A 63 -6.80 5.43 21.98
N ASN A 64 -5.84 5.21 22.87
CA ASN A 64 -5.14 6.26 23.63
C ASN A 64 -3.73 5.79 24.01
N PRO A 65 -2.78 5.74 23.08
CA PRO A 65 -1.41 5.32 23.35
C PRO A 65 -0.69 6.27 24.31
N HIS A 66 -0.06 5.70 25.37
CA HIS A 66 0.69 6.47 26.36
C HIS A 66 1.93 5.73 26.90
N GLY A 67 2.19 4.50 26.45
CA GLY A 67 3.30 3.65 26.84
C GLY A 67 4.06 3.12 25.62
N VAL A 68 4.27 1.80 25.58
CA VAL A 68 5.11 1.13 24.56
C VAL A 68 4.60 1.26 23.14
N LEU A 69 3.28 1.39 22.95
CA LEU A 69 2.74 1.66 21.63
C LEU A 69 3.08 3.07 21.18
N LEU A 70 2.95 4.08 22.05
CA LEU A 70 3.36 5.45 21.73
C LEU A 70 4.86 5.53 21.42
N GLU A 71 5.69 4.75 22.11
CA GLU A 71 7.13 4.66 21.84
C GLU A 71 7.40 4.07 20.44
N ALA A 72 6.71 2.98 20.08
CA ALA A 72 6.79 2.39 18.75
C ALA A 72 6.31 3.34 17.64
N GLU A 73 5.21 4.08 17.88
CA GLU A 73 4.72 5.12 16.97
C GLU A 73 5.70 6.28 16.82
N ARG A 74 6.42 6.70 17.88
CA ARG A 74 7.48 7.70 17.79
C ARG A 74 8.67 7.24 16.95
N LEU A 75 9.07 5.97 17.08
CA LEU A 75 10.09 5.37 16.23
C LEU A 75 9.63 5.32 14.76
N MET A 76 8.36 5.03 14.49
CA MET A 76 7.78 5.11 13.16
C MET A 76 7.82 6.55 12.61
N CYS A 77 7.53 7.57 13.42
CA CYS A 77 7.65 8.97 13.03
C CYS A 77 9.10 9.34 12.64
N ASP A 78 10.08 8.95 13.47
CA ASP A 78 11.50 9.22 13.20
C ASP A 78 11.99 8.52 11.93
N PHE A 79 11.51 7.29 11.68
CA PHE A 79 11.81 6.51 10.48
C PHE A 79 11.21 7.12 9.21
N THR A 80 9.95 7.56 9.28
CA THR A 80 9.20 8.01 8.08
C THR A 80 9.28 9.52 7.83
N GLY A 81 9.76 10.29 8.81
CA GLY A 81 9.74 11.75 8.76
C GLY A 81 8.38 12.38 9.03
N ALA A 82 7.41 11.60 9.53
CA ALA A 82 6.11 12.10 9.94
C ALA A 82 6.17 12.79 11.31
N GLU A 83 5.27 13.73 11.56
CA GLU A 83 5.10 14.35 12.88
C GLU A 83 4.32 13.44 13.83
N TYR A 84 3.32 12.73 13.31
CA TYR A 84 2.52 11.74 14.03
C TYR A 84 2.32 10.49 13.20
N SER A 85 2.26 9.34 13.89
CA SER A 85 1.91 8.06 13.29
C SER A 85 0.90 7.30 14.15
N TRP A 86 0.13 6.42 13.55
CA TRP A 86 -0.78 5.49 14.22
C TRP A 86 -0.66 4.12 13.58
N PHE A 87 -0.54 3.10 14.41
CA PHE A 87 -0.62 1.73 13.93
C PHE A 87 -2.06 1.36 13.57
N LEU A 88 -2.24 0.75 12.42
CA LEU A 88 -3.53 0.31 11.91
C LEU A 88 -3.58 -1.21 11.83
N ILE A 89 -4.58 -1.81 12.46
CA ILE A 89 -4.81 -3.25 12.47
C ILE A 89 -5.99 -3.67 11.58
N ASN A 90 -6.58 -2.74 10.85
CA ASN A 90 -7.68 -2.98 9.92
C ASN A 90 -7.34 -2.47 8.50
N GLY A 91 -6.06 -2.60 8.14
CA GLY A 91 -5.53 -2.23 6.83
C GLY A 91 -5.51 -0.73 6.56
N THR A 92 -4.89 -0.36 5.46
CA THR A 92 -4.92 1.00 4.92
C THR A 92 -6.36 1.50 4.70
N SER A 93 -7.33 0.61 4.53
CA SER A 93 -8.74 0.99 4.42
C SER A 93 -9.21 1.83 5.61
N SER A 94 -8.86 1.45 6.84
CA SER A 94 -9.21 2.26 8.03
C SER A 94 -8.48 3.60 8.05
N GLY A 95 -7.21 3.63 7.62
CA GLY A 95 -6.47 4.87 7.47
C GLY A 95 -7.11 5.83 6.45
N ILE A 96 -7.54 5.32 5.30
CA ILE A 96 -8.25 6.11 4.27
C ILE A 96 -9.57 6.67 4.81
N LEU A 97 -10.36 5.86 5.53
CA LEU A 97 -11.57 6.36 6.19
C LEU A 97 -11.25 7.51 7.15
N ALA A 98 -10.24 7.33 8.00
CA ALA A 98 -9.82 8.34 8.97
C ALA A 98 -9.31 9.62 8.29
N MET A 99 -8.54 9.49 7.19
CA MET A 99 -8.08 10.66 6.40
C MET A 99 -9.26 11.50 5.90
N LEU A 100 -10.23 10.87 5.26
CA LEU A 100 -11.38 11.56 4.69
C LEU A 100 -12.28 12.20 5.77
N MET A 101 -12.53 11.47 6.86
CA MET A 101 -13.33 11.98 8.00
C MET A 101 -12.62 13.10 8.77
N SER A 102 -11.28 13.17 8.72
CA SER A 102 -10.51 14.22 9.39
C SER A 102 -10.35 15.49 8.56
N ALA A 103 -10.22 15.31 7.24
CA ALA A 103 -9.95 16.40 6.31
C ALA A 103 -11.22 17.07 5.79
N CYS A 104 -12.36 16.37 5.76
CA CYS A 104 -13.60 16.84 5.15
C CYS A 104 -14.78 16.66 6.09
N GLN A 105 -15.74 17.57 5.95
CA GLN A 105 -17.07 17.54 6.56
C GLN A 105 -18.14 17.39 5.48
N ALA A 106 -19.40 17.22 5.89
CA ALA A 106 -20.53 17.14 4.96
C ALA A 106 -20.58 18.34 4.01
N ASN A 107 -20.69 18.06 2.71
CA ASN A 107 -20.68 19.00 1.59
C ASN A 107 -19.31 19.66 1.28
N ASP A 108 -18.26 19.42 2.03
CA ASP A 108 -16.92 19.85 1.63
C ASP A 108 -16.52 19.18 0.31
N LYS A 109 -15.90 19.94 -0.58
CA LYS A 109 -15.43 19.41 -1.86
C LYS A 109 -14.06 18.77 -1.70
N ILE A 110 -13.89 17.61 -2.31
CA ILE A 110 -12.61 16.91 -2.41
C ILE A 110 -12.33 16.48 -3.84
N ILE A 111 -11.14 16.78 -4.33
CA ILE A 111 -10.69 16.42 -5.68
C ILE A 111 -9.97 15.07 -5.62
N LEU A 112 -10.36 14.10 -6.45
CA LEU A 112 -9.81 12.74 -6.41
C LEU A 112 -9.91 12.03 -7.78
N PRO A 113 -9.04 11.06 -8.07
CA PRO A 113 -9.11 10.28 -9.30
C PRO A 113 -10.31 9.32 -9.27
N ARG A 114 -10.81 8.97 -10.47
CA ARG A 114 -11.97 8.07 -10.59
C ARG A 114 -11.65 6.61 -10.23
N ASN A 115 -10.41 6.20 -10.37
CA ASN A 115 -9.93 4.82 -10.12
C ASN A 115 -9.45 4.59 -8.68
N VAL A 116 -10.03 5.28 -7.71
CA VAL A 116 -9.72 5.09 -6.28
C VAL A 116 -10.15 3.72 -5.76
N HIS A 117 -9.48 3.27 -4.71
CA HIS A 117 -9.89 2.07 -3.99
C HIS A 117 -11.27 2.26 -3.34
N LYS A 118 -12.06 1.17 -3.20
CA LYS A 118 -13.41 1.19 -2.61
C LYS A 118 -13.49 1.86 -1.22
N SER A 119 -12.42 1.82 -0.43
CA SER A 119 -12.36 2.48 0.88
C SER A 119 -12.51 4.01 0.78
N VAL A 120 -12.09 4.62 -0.32
CA VAL A 120 -12.29 6.06 -0.56
C VAL A 120 -13.78 6.36 -0.72
N ILE A 121 -14.49 5.54 -1.47
CA ILE A 121 -15.96 5.68 -1.62
C ILE A 121 -16.66 5.54 -0.27
N SER A 122 -16.25 4.55 0.53
CA SER A 122 -16.77 4.39 1.90
C SER A 122 -16.45 5.61 2.78
N GLY A 123 -15.26 6.17 2.67
CA GLY A 123 -14.84 7.37 3.38
C GLY A 123 -15.62 8.62 2.96
N LEU A 124 -15.96 8.77 1.67
CA LEU A 124 -16.83 9.84 1.18
C LEU A 124 -18.24 9.73 1.77
N ILE A 125 -18.80 8.53 1.86
CA ILE A 125 -20.11 8.29 2.47
C ILE A 125 -20.08 8.66 3.96
N LEU A 126 -19.04 8.26 4.70
CA LEU A 126 -18.92 8.53 6.13
C LEU A 126 -18.67 10.01 6.45
N SER A 127 -17.85 10.69 5.66
CA SER A 127 -17.56 12.12 5.84
C SER A 127 -18.67 13.03 5.31
N GLY A 128 -19.50 12.56 4.38
CA GLY A 128 -20.47 13.37 3.65
C GLY A 128 -19.83 14.34 2.64
N ALA A 129 -18.56 14.17 2.32
CA ALA A 129 -17.84 15.01 1.37
C ALA A 129 -18.36 14.84 -0.06
N SER A 130 -18.32 15.91 -0.84
CA SER A 130 -18.74 15.98 -2.23
C SER A 130 -17.55 15.74 -3.18
N PRO A 131 -17.46 14.59 -3.85
CA PRO A 131 -16.35 14.28 -4.72
C PRO A 131 -16.36 15.09 -6.02
N ILE A 132 -15.16 15.53 -6.43
CA ILE A 132 -14.87 16.08 -7.75
C ILE A 132 -13.93 15.09 -8.42
N TYR A 133 -14.45 14.27 -9.33
CA TYR A 133 -13.66 13.23 -9.97
C TYR A 133 -12.82 13.76 -11.12
N ILE A 134 -11.53 13.39 -11.11
CA ILE A 134 -10.61 13.55 -12.24
C ILE A 134 -10.47 12.18 -12.92
N MET A 135 -10.54 12.19 -14.26
CA MET A 135 -10.38 10.96 -15.01
C MET A 135 -8.91 10.56 -15.09
N PRO A 136 -8.58 9.28 -14.77
CA PRO A 136 -7.23 8.77 -14.99
C PRO A 136 -6.91 8.68 -16.49
N LYS A 137 -5.64 8.74 -16.85
CA LYS A 137 -5.19 8.41 -18.20
C LYS A 137 -5.31 6.90 -18.41
N LEU A 138 -5.92 6.50 -19.51
CA LEU A 138 -6.04 5.10 -19.89
C LEU A 138 -4.84 4.68 -20.74
N ASP A 139 -4.26 3.54 -20.40
CA ASP A 139 -3.27 2.88 -21.23
C ASP A 139 -3.99 1.92 -22.19
N ALA A 140 -4.06 2.31 -23.46
CA ALA A 140 -4.76 1.52 -24.48
C ALA A 140 -4.01 0.21 -24.84
N ASP A 141 -2.71 0.13 -24.55
CA ASP A 141 -1.92 -1.07 -24.83
C ASP A 141 -2.13 -2.17 -23.79
N LEU A 142 -2.28 -1.77 -22.54
CA LEU A 142 -2.46 -2.69 -21.41
C LEU A 142 -3.93 -2.79 -20.99
N GLU A 143 -4.79 -1.87 -21.47
CA GLU A 143 -6.19 -1.70 -21.05
C GLU A 143 -6.33 -1.46 -19.54
N ILE A 144 -5.43 -0.67 -18.97
CA ILE A 144 -5.43 -0.31 -17.55
C ILE A 144 -5.61 1.19 -17.34
N ALA A 145 -6.09 1.57 -16.16
CA ALA A 145 -6.12 2.96 -15.72
C ALA A 145 -4.82 3.32 -15.01
N ASN A 146 -4.13 4.34 -15.50
CA ASN A 146 -3.00 4.97 -14.81
C ASN A 146 -3.53 6.00 -13.80
N GLN A 147 -2.85 7.12 -13.63
CA GLN A 147 -3.28 8.23 -12.79
C GLN A 147 -3.61 9.46 -13.66
N PRO A 148 -4.36 10.45 -13.14
CA PRO A 148 -4.44 11.76 -13.75
C PRO A 148 -3.07 12.41 -13.82
N THR A 149 -2.87 13.33 -14.77
CA THR A 149 -1.66 14.15 -14.79
C THR A 149 -1.71 15.22 -13.70
N ILE A 150 -0.56 15.81 -13.38
CA ILE A 150 -0.49 16.92 -12.42
C ILE A 150 -1.31 18.12 -12.93
N GLU A 151 -1.34 18.35 -14.23
CA GLU A 151 -2.10 19.42 -14.88
C GLU A 151 -3.61 19.21 -14.73
N ASP A 152 -4.09 17.97 -14.71
CA ASP A 152 -5.49 17.64 -14.45
C ASP A 152 -5.88 18.05 -13.00
N TYR A 153 -5.00 17.79 -12.02
CA TYR A 153 -5.21 18.21 -10.62
C TYR A 153 -5.17 19.75 -10.50
N ILE A 154 -4.20 20.42 -11.11
CA ILE A 154 -4.08 21.89 -11.08
C ILE A 154 -5.31 22.52 -11.70
N SER A 155 -5.78 22.03 -12.85
CA SER A 155 -6.99 22.50 -13.51
C SER A 155 -8.24 22.32 -12.63
N ALA A 156 -8.35 21.19 -11.95
CA ALA A 156 -9.44 20.94 -11.02
C ALA A 156 -9.40 21.89 -9.81
N MET A 157 -8.22 22.15 -9.23
CA MET A 157 -8.05 23.13 -8.13
C MET A 157 -8.42 24.55 -8.56
N HIS A 158 -8.07 24.97 -9.78
CA HIS A 158 -8.50 26.27 -10.34
C HIS A 158 -10.02 26.36 -10.49
N ARG A 159 -10.66 25.31 -10.98
CA ARG A 159 -12.12 25.27 -11.19
C ARG A 159 -12.90 25.14 -9.87
N TYR A 160 -12.31 24.55 -8.86
CA TYR A 160 -12.94 24.31 -7.57
C TYR A 160 -12.06 24.81 -6.41
N PRO A 161 -11.82 26.13 -6.31
CA PRO A 161 -10.89 26.70 -5.32
C PRO A 161 -11.37 26.55 -3.87
N SER A 162 -12.63 26.16 -3.64
CA SER A 162 -13.17 25.84 -2.31
C SER A 162 -12.96 24.39 -1.89
N ALA A 163 -12.26 23.57 -2.67
CA ALA A 163 -11.92 22.21 -2.28
C ALA A 163 -11.07 22.22 -0.99
N LYS A 164 -11.39 21.33 -0.06
CA LYS A 164 -10.68 21.21 1.22
C LYS A 164 -9.46 20.31 1.13
N ALA A 165 -9.54 19.31 0.27
CA ALA A 165 -8.45 18.37 0.06
C ALA A 165 -8.39 17.88 -1.39
N ILE A 166 -7.23 17.38 -1.76
CA ILE A 166 -7.05 16.48 -2.89
C ILE A 166 -6.66 15.10 -2.37
N PHE A 167 -7.11 14.07 -3.07
CA PHE A 167 -6.75 12.69 -2.80
C PHE A 167 -5.95 12.13 -3.98
N VAL A 168 -4.84 11.47 -3.70
CA VAL A 168 -3.89 10.99 -4.70
C VAL A 168 -3.57 9.52 -4.42
N ILE A 169 -3.47 8.70 -5.45
CA ILE A 169 -2.93 7.34 -5.35
C ILE A 169 -1.47 7.41 -5.81
N ASN A 170 -0.52 7.09 -4.94
CA ASN A 170 0.89 7.14 -5.29
C ASN A 170 1.72 6.10 -4.51
N PRO A 171 2.23 5.06 -5.18
CA PRO A 171 2.07 4.73 -6.60
C PRO A 171 0.68 4.20 -6.95
N THR A 172 0.37 4.16 -8.25
CA THR A 172 -0.75 3.36 -8.74
C THR A 172 -0.46 1.87 -8.55
N TYR A 173 -1.48 1.03 -8.72
CA TYR A 173 -1.33 -0.43 -8.59
C TYR A 173 -0.23 -0.98 -9.52
N PHE A 174 -0.10 -0.41 -10.72
CA PHE A 174 0.89 -0.81 -11.72
C PHE A 174 2.24 -0.09 -11.61
N GLY A 175 2.45 0.71 -10.58
CA GLY A 175 3.73 1.35 -10.28
C GLY A 175 3.94 2.74 -10.88
N ALA A 176 2.93 3.35 -11.52
CA ALA A 176 3.05 4.72 -12.01
C ALA A 176 3.06 5.73 -10.84
N VAL A 177 3.97 6.67 -10.88
CA VAL A 177 4.23 7.68 -9.83
C VAL A 177 4.04 9.08 -10.41
N ILE A 178 3.32 9.95 -9.68
CA ILE A 178 3.12 11.36 -10.03
C ILE A 178 4.27 12.24 -9.46
N ASP A 179 4.47 13.43 -10.00
CA ASP A 179 5.30 14.47 -9.37
C ASP A 179 4.58 14.99 -8.11
N LEU A 180 4.66 14.19 -7.05
CA LEU A 180 3.91 14.45 -5.81
C LEU A 180 4.39 15.73 -5.12
N LYS A 181 5.69 16.03 -5.18
CA LYS A 181 6.24 17.26 -4.57
C LYS A 181 5.65 18.52 -5.20
N ARG A 182 5.65 18.59 -6.53
CA ARG A 182 5.03 19.71 -7.24
C ARG A 182 3.53 19.80 -6.94
N LEU A 183 2.84 18.67 -6.89
CA LEU A 183 1.40 18.65 -6.58
C LEU A 183 1.11 19.17 -5.17
N VAL A 184 1.92 18.79 -4.18
CA VAL A 184 1.82 19.28 -2.81
C VAL A 184 2.04 20.80 -2.76
N ASP A 185 3.08 21.32 -3.41
CA ASP A 185 3.37 22.75 -3.44
C ASP A 185 2.23 23.57 -4.05
N GLU A 186 1.65 23.09 -5.16
CA GLU A 186 0.51 23.71 -5.82
C GLU A 186 -0.78 23.69 -4.97
N ALA A 187 -1.03 22.58 -4.24
CA ALA A 187 -2.17 22.46 -3.34
C ALA A 187 -2.01 23.37 -2.10
N HIS A 188 -0.85 23.34 -1.46
CA HIS A 188 -0.55 24.13 -0.26
C HIS A 188 -0.59 25.64 -0.54
N ALA A 189 -0.12 26.08 -1.72
CA ALA A 189 -0.25 27.47 -2.16
C ALA A 189 -1.72 27.97 -2.19
N ARG A 190 -2.69 27.04 -2.23
CA ARG A 190 -4.13 27.30 -2.24
C ARG A 190 -4.83 26.95 -0.94
N GLY A 191 -4.08 26.51 0.09
CA GLY A 191 -4.63 26.07 1.37
C GLY A 191 -5.42 24.76 1.29
N ILE A 192 -5.13 23.93 0.30
CA ILE A 192 -5.77 22.62 0.06
C ILE A 192 -4.87 21.52 0.62
N ALA A 193 -5.42 20.63 1.46
CA ALA A 193 -4.70 19.50 2.03
C ALA A 193 -4.46 18.38 0.99
N VAL A 194 -3.34 17.67 1.12
CA VAL A 194 -2.97 16.55 0.25
C VAL A 194 -3.02 15.23 1.01
N LEU A 195 -3.94 14.35 0.62
CA LEU A 195 -4.15 13.03 1.17
C LEU A 195 -3.62 11.98 0.17
N VAL A 196 -2.74 11.10 0.61
CA VAL A 196 -2.12 10.11 -0.29
C VAL A 196 -2.47 8.69 0.13
N ASP A 197 -3.03 7.93 -0.82
CA ASP A 197 -3.07 6.47 -0.73
C ASP A 197 -1.72 5.93 -1.19
N GLU A 198 -0.89 5.59 -0.24
CA GLU A 198 0.46 5.02 -0.44
C GLU A 198 0.48 3.54 -0.04
N ALA A 199 -0.67 2.84 -0.20
CA ALA A 199 -0.80 1.44 0.17
C ALA A 199 0.25 0.53 -0.49
N HIS A 200 0.76 0.89 -1.66
CA HIS A 200 1.79 0.14 -2.39
C HIS A 200 3.19 0.73 -2.27
N GLY A 201 3.41 1.74 -1.42
CA GLY A 201 4.64 2.50 -1.31
C GLY A 201 5.38 2.38 0.04
N ALA A 202 5.14 1.34 0.86
CA ALA A 202 5.82 1.21 2.16
C ALA A 202 7.35 1.17 2.02
N HIS A 203 7.86 0.59 0.96
CA HIS A 203 9.30 0.53 0.68
C HIS A 203 9.92 1.90 0.34
N TYR A 204 9.15 2.91 -0.08
CA TYR A 204 9.67 4.25 -0.37
C TYR A 204 10.34 4.93 0.83
N TYR A 205 10.06 4.48 2.05
CA TYR A 205 10.67 5.00 3.27
C TYR A 205 12.07 4.45 3.54
N PHE A 206 12.48 3.39 2.84
CA PHE A 206 13.77 2.73 3.02
C PHE A 206 14.46 2.34 1.69
N ASP A 207 13.90 2.74 0.57
CA ASP A 207 14.46 2.50 -0.76
C ASP A 207 15.21 3.75 -1.26
N PRO A 208 16.55 3.75 -1.25
CA PRO A 208 17.32 4.92 -1.69
C PRO A 208 17.27 5.15 -3.21
N LEU A 209 16.85 4.14 -4.00
CA LEU A 209 16.77 4.19 -5.46
C LEU A 209 15.33 4.39 -5.94
N GLY A 210 14.35 4.22 -5.07
CA GLY A 210 12.93 4.29 -5.37
C GLY A 210 12.37 5.71 -5.48
N PRO A 211 11.09 5.83 -5.79
CA PRO A 211 10.38 7.09 -5.74
C PRO A 211 10.33 7.70 -4.34
N SER A 212 10.16 9.02 -4.27
CA SER A 212 10.01 9.73 -3.00
C SER A 212 8.69 9.38 -2.31
N SER A 213 8.75 9.14 -0.98
CA SER A 213 7.56 8.87 -0.18
C SER A 213 6.68 10.11 0.01
N ALA A 214 5.42 9.89 0.38
CA ALA A 214 4.45 10.97 0.59
C ALA A 214 4.89 11.97 1.68
N MET A 215 5.47 11.49 2.79
CA MET A 215 5.96 12.37 3.86
C MET A 215 7.16 13.22 3.42
N ILE A 216 8.09 12.66 2.66
CA ILE A 216 9.23 13.40 2.09
C ILE A 216 8.75 14.42 1.06
N ALA A 217 7.74 14.11 0.26
CA ALA A 217 7.13 15.05 -0.67
C ALA A 217 6.35 16.18 0.02
N GLY A 218 6.06 16.05 1.32
CA GLY A 218 5.37 17.07 2.12
C GLY A 218 3.85 16.93 2.12
N ALA A 219 3.30 15.77 1.80
CA ALA A 219 1.87 15.50 1.90
C ALA A 219 1.37 15.63 3.34
N ASP A 220 0.11 16.03 3.52
CA ASP A 220 -0.50 16.23 4.84
C ASP A 220 -0.76 14.92 5.56
N MET A 221 -1.32 13.93 4.86
CA MET A 221 -1.57 12.60 5.41
C MET A 221 -1.32 11.53 4.38
N THR A 222 -0.83 10.38 4.85
CA THR A 222 -0.74 9.18 4.02
C THR A 222 -1.10 7.93 4.80
N SER A 223 -1.72 6.97 4.11
CA SER A 223 -1.98 5.64 4.66
C SER A 223 -1.18 4.59 3.89
N VAL A 224 -0.38 3.81 4.63
CA VAL A 224 0.66 2.92 4.08
C VAL A 224 0.42 1.49 4.51
N SER A 225 0.30 0.55 3.57
CA SER A 225 0.20 -0.89 3.89
C SER A 225 1.58 -1.50 4.12
N PHE A 226 2.01 -1.56 5.37
CA PHE A 226 3.29 -2.20 5.70
C PHE A 226 3.32 -3.69 5.35
N HIS A 227 2.15 -4.35 5.36
CA HIS A 227 2.04 -5.75 4.98
C HIS A 227 2.29 -6.05 3.49
N LYS A 228 2.15 -5.05 2.58
CA LYS A 228 2.33 -5.30 1.14
C LYS A 228 3.82 -5.32 0.75
N THR A 229 4.57 -4.32 1.16
CA THR A 229 5.98 -4.18 0.74
C THR A 229 6.95 -3.93 1.90
N GLY A 230 6.46 -3.64 3.10
CA GLY A 230 7.28 -3.38 4.30
C GLY A 230 7.55 -4.60 5.18
N GLY A 231 6.95 -5.78 4.90
CA GLY A 231 7.29 -7.04 5.57
C GLY A 231 6.51 -7.37 6.85
N SER A 232 5.46 -6.62 7.21
CA SER A 232 4.59 -6.97 8.35
C SER A 232 3.49 -7.96 7.95
N LEU A 233 2.72 -8.45 8.93
CA LEU A 233 1.62 -9.39 8.70
C LEU A 233 0.46 -8.72 7.95
N THR A 234 -0.26 -9.49 7.15
CA THR A 234 -1.46 -9.04 6.42
C THR A 234 -2.41 -8.27 7.34
N GLN A 235 -3.02 -7.19 6.81
CA GLN A 235 -3.90 -6.26 7.52
C GLN A 235 -3.18 -5.17 8.32
N SER A 236 -1.92 -5.34 8.71
CA SER A 236 -1.16 -4.32 9.42
C SER A 236 -0.72 -3.17 8.49
N SER A 237 -0.94 -1.94 8.94
CA SER A 237 -0.71 -0.72 8.18
C SER A 237 -0.35 0.45 9.11
N VAL A 238 -0.01 1.60 8.57
CA VAL A 238 0.20 2.82 9.36
C VAL A 238 -0.49 4.01 8.71
N LEU A 239 -0.95 4.94 9.55
CA LEU A 239 -1.40 6.26 9.13
C LEU A 239 -0.35 7.28 9.60
N LEU A 240 0.07 8.15 8.70
CA LEU A 240 1.08 9.18 8.95
C LEU A 240 0.48 10.56 8.73
N LEU A 241 0.84 11.51 9.58
CA LEU A 241 0.40 12.89 9.50
C LEU A 241 1.59 13.84 9.63
N ASN A 242 1.65 14.82 8.73
CA ASN A 242 2.56 15.95 8.78
C ASN A 242 1.84 17.16 8.20
N SER A 243 0.96 17.80 8.97
CA SER A 243 0.05 18.81 8.44
C SER A 243 -0.11 20.01 9.36
N LYS A 244 -0.16 21.19 8.73
CA LYS A 244 -0.61 22.44 9.37
C LYS A 244 -2.10 22.72 9.13
N ILE A 245 -2.74 21.93 8.27
CA ILE A 245 -4.15 22.11 7.84
C ILE A 245 -5.07 21.16 8.61
N ILE A 246 -4.58 19.92 8.89
CA ILE A 246 -5.36 18.87 9.54
C ILE A 246 -4.85 18.67 10.98
N GLU A 247 -5.77 18.80 11.93
CA GLU A 247 -5.45 18.67 13.35
C GLU A 247 -5.32 17.20 13.79
N LYS A 248 -4.26 16.86 14.53
CA LYS A 248 -4.06 15.53 15.14
C LYS A 248 -5.29 15.03 15.88
N ALA A 249 -5.96 15.90 16.65
CA ALA A 249 -7.14 15.54 17.44
C ALA A 249 -8.31 15.03 16.59
N LYS A 250 -8.50 15.58 15.38
CA LYS A 250 -9.53 15.11 14.43
C LYS A 250 -9.20 13.73 13.90
N VAL A 251 -7.90 13.46 13.61
CA VAL A 251 -7.42 12.15 13.15
C VAL A 251 -7.65 11.11 14.22
N GLN A 252 -7.23 11.36 15.47
CA GLN A 252 -7.44 10.46 16.60
C GLN A 252 -8.91 10.16 16.84
N LYS A 253 -9.78 11.19 16.77
CA LYS A 253 -11.23 11.01 16.91
C LYS A 253 -11.80 10.12 15.80
N SER A 254 -11.39 10.33 14.57
CA SER A 254 -11.81 9.51 13.42
C SER A 254 -11.36 8.06 13.57
N LEU A 255 -10.13 7.84 13.99
CA LEU A 255 -9.61 6.49 14.27
C LEU A 255 -10.39 5.81 15.39
N ASN A 256 -10.72 6.51 16.48
CA ASN A 256 -11.47 5.94 17.61
C ASN A 256 -12.91 5.54 17.24
N ILE A 257 -13.48 6.14 16.17
CA ILE A 257 -14.81 5.75 15.66
C ILE A 257 -14.76 4.43 14.89
N ILE A 258 -13.65 4.18 14.18
CA ILE A 258 -13.54 3.03 13.25
C ILE A 258 -12.72 1.87 13.80
N ASN A 259 -11.90 2.09 14.83
CA ASN A 259 -11.09 1.06 15.44
C ASN A 259 -11.89 0.17 16.37
N THR A 260 -11.48 -1.10 16.46
CA THR A 260 -11.95 -2.03 17.49
C THR A 260 -11.39 -1.65 18.87
N THR A 261 -12.10 -2.01 19.91
CA THR A 261 -11.62 -1.93 21.31
C THR A 261 -10.75 -3.13 21.73
N SER A 262 -10.66 -4.16 20.88
CA SER A 262 -9.87 -5.37 21.09
C SER A 262 -8.84 -5.55 19.98
N PRO A 263 -7.80 -4.70 19.92
CA PRO A 263 -6.82 -4.71 18.83
C PRO A 263 -5.91 -5.94 18.90
N SER A 264 -5.57 -6.49 17.74
CA SER A 264 -4.61 -7.59 17.64
C SER A 264 -3.19 -7.15 18.02
N THR A 265 -2.70 -7.66 19.12
CA THR A 265 -1.32 -7.44 19.61
C THR A 265 -0.28 -8.00 18.62
N ILE A 266 -0.59 -9.10 17.96
CA ILE A 266 0.27 -9.74 16.96
C ILE A 266 0.49 -8.81 15.76
N LEU A 267 -0.57 -8.15 15.28
CA LEU A 267 -0.46 -7.20 14.17
C LEU A 267 0.35 -5.97 14.57
N MET A 268 0.14 -5.40 15.75
CA MET A 268 0.91 -4.27 16.25
C MET A 268 2.39 -4.60 16.42
N ALA A 269 2.70 -5.76 17.02
CA ALA A 269 4.07 -6.24 17.16
C ALA A 269 4.74 -6.48 15.79
N SER A 270 3.98 -6.97 14.81
CA SER A 270 4.51 -7.16 13.45
C SER A 270 4.85 -5.85 12.73
N ILE A 271 4.10 -4.77 12.99
CA ILE A 271 4.41 -3.42 12.45
C ILE A 271 5.72 -2.93 13.07
N ASP A 272 5.86 -3.03 14.38
CA ASP A 272 7.05 -2.55 15.11
C ASP A 272 8.32 -3.31 14.67
N ALA A 273 8.24 -4.63 14.55
CA ALA A 273 9.33 -5.45 14.03
C ALA A 273 9.69 -5.10 12.58
N ALA A 274 8.68 -4.94 11.70
CA ALA A 274 8.89 -4.59 10.30
C ALA A 274 9.48 -3.18 10.14
N ARG A 275 9.05 -2.20 10.96
CA ARG A 275 9.64 -0.87 11.01
C ARG A 275 11.13 -0.93 11.35
N SER A 276 11.48 -1.65 12.43
CA SER A 276 12.89 -1.80 12.85
C SER A 276 13.73 -2.43 11.74
N PHE A 277 13.27 -3.55 11.16
CA PHE A 277 13.95 -4.19 10.05
C PHE A 277 14.13 -3.26 8.84
N ALA A 278 13.07 -2.56 8.44
CA ALA A 278 13.11 -1.61 7.33
C ALA A 278 14.10 -0.47 7.56
N ALA A 279 14.11 0.11 8.77
CA ALA A 279 14.99 1.21 9.12
C ALA A 279 16.48 0.81 9.18
N VAL A 280 16.78 -0.43 9.63
CA VAL A 280 18.16 -0.88 9.85
C VAL A 280 18.72 -1.59 8.62
N HIS A 281 17.91 -2.41 7.95
CA HIS A 281 18.36 -3.28 6.86
C HIS A 281 17.72 -2.97 5.51
N GLY A 282 16.65 -2.17 5.49
CA GLY A 282 15.79 -1.98 4.33
C GLY A 282 16.53 -1.48 3.10
N ALA A 283 17.44 -0.51 3.23
CA ALA A 283 18.18 0.04 2.10
C ALA A 283 18.96 -1.06 1.33
N LYS A 284 19.70 -1.90 2.07
CA LYS A 284 20.45 -3.02 1.49
C LYS A 284 19.53 -4.06 0.85
N GLU A 285 18.40 -4.34 1.48
CA GLU A 285 17.44 -5.29 0.93
C GLU A 285 16.78 -4.74 -0.34
N MET A 286 16.52 -3.44 -0.43
CA MET A 286 15.98 -2.83 -1.64
C MET A 286 16.98 -2.83 -2.80
N GLU A 287 18.27 -2.59 -2.54
CA GLU A 287 19.32 -2.80 -3.56
C GLU A 287 19.22 -4.19 -4.18
N ARG A 288 19.11 -5.24 -3.35
CA ARG A 288 18.93 -6.62 -3.80
C ARG A 288 17.61 -6.82 -4.58
N VAL A 289 16.53 -6.16 -4.17
CA VAL A 289 15.23 -6.24 -4.88
C VAL A 289 15.35 -5.61 -6.27
N HIS A 290 16.03 -4.46 -6.41
CA HIS A 290 16.29 -3.84 -7.71
C HIS A 290 17.14 -4.73 -8.62
N GLU A 291 18.19 -5.38 -8.09
CA GLU A 291 18.98 -6.37 -8.84
C GLU A 291 18.10 -7.53 -9.35
N VAL A 292 17.21 -8.04 -8.49
CA VAL A 292 16.25 -9.11 -8.84
C VAL A 292 15.23 -8.63 -9.88
N SER A 293 14.75 -7.39 -9.78
CA SER A 293 13.83 -6.76 -10.74
C SER A 293 14.49 -6.62 -12.11
N ASN A 294 15.70 -6.08 -12.17
CA ASN A 294 16.47 -5.95 -13.41
C ASN A 294 16.73 -7.30 -14.06
N TYR A 295 17.14 -8.28 -13.27
CA TYR A 295 17.34 -9.65 -13.73
C TYR A 295 16.04 -10.24 -14.32
N ALA A 296 14.91 -10.09 -13.62
CA ALA A 296 13.62 -10.59 -14.08
C ALA A 296 13.26 -9.99 -15.46
N ARG A 297 13.36 -8.65 -15.59
CA ARG A 297 13.06 -7.93 -16.82
C ARG A 297 13.96 -8.36 -17.97
N GLU A 298 15.27 -8.48 -17.72
CA GLU A 298 16.23 -8.97 -18.72
C GLU A 298 15.91 -10.39 -19.20
N GLN A 299 15.60 -11.31 -18.28
CA GLN A 299 15.30 -12.68 -18.68
C GLN A 299 13.95 -12.80 -19.40
N ILE A 300 12.93 -12.06 -18.96
CA ILE A 300 11.60 -12.09 -19.57
C ILE A 300 11.61 -11.45 -20.96
N SER A 301 12.36 -10.38 -21.17
CA SER A 301 12.47 -9.73 -22.51
C SER A 301 13.02 -10.64 -23.61
N LYS A 302 13.68 -11.73 -23.23
CA LYS A 302 14.19 -12.75 -24.18
C LYS A 302 13.14 -13.81 -24.54
N ILE A 303 11.95 -13.77 -23.94
CA ILE A 303 10.89 -14.76 -24.12
C ILE A 303 9.85 -14.20 -25.08
N LYS A 304 9.61 -14.85 -26.21
CA LYS A 304 8.60 -14.44 -27.18
C LYS A 304 7.21 -14.48 -26.55
N GLY A 305 6.43 -13.42 -26.77
CA GLY A 305 5.07 -13.31 -26.24
C GLY A 305 4.97 -12.55 -24.91
N PHE A 306 6.09 -12.17 -24.29
CA PHE A 306 6.10 -11.46 -23.03
C PHE A 306 7.01 -10.23 -23.09
N VAL A 307 6.46 -9.05 -22.74
CA VAL A 307 7.19 -7.78 -22.76
C VAL A 307 7.13 -7.15 -21.37
N PRO A 308 8.24 -7.08 -20.61
CA PRO A 308 8.26 -6.39 -19.35
C PRO A 308 8.13 -4.88 -19.55
N CYS A 309 7.11 -4.27 -18.94
CA CYS A 309 6.86 -2.83 -18.99
C CYS A 309 7.61 -2.13 -17.84
N GLY A 310 8.30 -1.06 -18.14
CA GLY A 310 9.05 -0.23 -17.19
C GLY A 310 8.79 1.24 -17.40
N ILE A 311 9.67 2.10 -16.87
CA ILE A 311 9.55 3.57 -16.94
C ILE A 311 9.32 4.08 -18.38
N GLU A 312 9.99 3.50 -19.39
CA GLU A 312 9.84 3.92 -20.79
C GLU A 312 8.41 3.73 -21.32
N HIS A 313 7.72 2.67 -20.87
CA HIS A 313 6.33 2.44 -21.20
C HIS A 313 5.41 3.47 -20.52
N PHE A 314 5.56 3.65 -19.21
CA PHE A 314 4.67 4.49 -18.41
C PHE A 314 4.89 5.99 -18.60
N LYS A 315 6.13 6.44 -18.84
CA LYS A 315 6.47 7.85 -19.09
C LYS A 315 5.77 8.41 -20.32
N THR A 316 5.65 7.64 -21.39
CA THR A 316 4.91 8.03 -22.60
C THR A 316 3.40 8.18 -22.34
N ARG A 317 2.90 7.79 -21.17
CA ARG A 317 1.50 7.83 -20.73
C ARG A 317 1.25 8.83 -19.60
N GLY A 318 2.17 9.80 -19.42
CA GLY A 318 2.03 10.91 -18.49
C GLY A 318 2.44 10.59 -17.04
N CYS A 319 3.15 9.49 -16.82
CA CYS A 319 3.76 9.16 -15.54
C CYS A 319 5.05 9.98 -15.35
N TYR A 320 5.27 10.49 -14.13
CA TYR A 320 6.49 11.23 -13.77
C TYR A 320 7.66 10.29 -13.46
N ASN A 321 7.40 9.26 -12.67
CA ASN A 321 8.35 8.23 -12.27
C ASN A 321 7.66 6.86 -12.20
N TYR A 322 8.40 5.80 -11.97
CA TYR A 322 7.91 4.43 -11.97
C TYR A 322 8.55 3.62 -10.83
N ASP A 323 7.72 2.83 -10.16
CA ASP A 323 8.15 1.85 -9.16
C ASP A 323 8.50 0.53 -9.86
N ASP A 324 9.79 0.27 -10.07
CA ASP A 324 10.27 -0.90 -10.79
C ASP A 324 10.16 -2.21 -10.00
N THR A 325 9.78 -2.14 -8.71
CA THR A 325 9.39 -3.32 -7.93
C THR A 325 8.06 -3.93 -8.40
N LYS A 326 7.30 -3.19 -9.21
CA LYS A 326 6.11 -3.69 -9.92
C LYS A 326 6.54 -4.31 -11.25
N LEU A 327 6.68 -5.62 -11.26
CA LEU A 327 7.02 -6.36 -12.48
C LEU A 327 5.76 -6.55 -13.33
N VAL A 328 5.47 -5.57 -14.17
CA VAL A 328 4.36 -5.56 -15.12
C VAL A 328 4.81 -6.23 -16.42
N ILE A 329 4.10 -7.25 -16.88
CA ILE A 329 4.45 -8.05 -18.05
C ILE A 329 3.27 -8.06 -19.02
N LYS A 330 3.43 -7.40 -20.17
CA LYS A 330 2.47 -7.39 -21.27
C LYS A 330 2.51 -8.72 -22.02
N LEU A 331 1.34 -9.20 -22.46
CA LEU A 331 1.18 -10.35 -23.31
C LEU A 331 1.03 -9.90 -24.77
N GLU A 332 1.82 -10.47 -25.69
CA GLU A 332 1.81 -10.20 -27.12
C GLU A 332 1.85 -11.49 -27.94
N HIS A 333 0.99 -11.60 -28.95
CA HIS A 333 0.98 -12.74 -29.88
C HIS A 333 0.81 -14.11 -29.20
N LEU A 334 0.07 -14.15 -28.09
CA LEU A 334 -0.34 -15.40 -27.43
C LEU A 334 -1.82 -15.66 -27.71
N ASP A 335 -2.24 -16.91 -27.77
CA ASP A 335 -3.65 -17.33 -27.90
C ASP A 335 -4.39 -17.40 -26.57
N ILE A 336 -3.75 -16.95 -25.49
CA ILE A 336 -4.27 -16.83 -24.12
C ILE A 336 -4.25 -15.37 -23.66
N ASN A 337 -5.15 -15.00 -22.76
CA ASN A 337 -5.15 -13.72 -22.08
C ASN A 337 -4.43 -13.78 -20.70
N GLY A 338 -4.36 -12.66 -20.00
CA GLY A 338 -3.70 -12.61 -18.70
C GLY A 338 -4.40 -13.45 -17.63
N PHE A 339 -5.73 -13.55 -17.66
CA PHE A 339 -6.48 -14.39 -16.71
C PHE A 339 -6.20 -15.88 -16.94
N ASP A 340 -6.14 -16.32 -18.21
CA ASP A 340 -5.76 -17.70 -18.54
C ASP A 340 -4.33 -17.99 -18.05
N LEU A 341 -3.40 -17.05 -18.29
CA LEU A 341 -2.03 -17.18 -17.81
C LEU A 341 -1.95 -17.23 -16.27
N TYR A 342 -2.77 -16.44 -15.56
CA TYR A 342 -2.84 -16.47 -14.09
C TYR A 342 -3.19 -17.89 -13.61
N HIS A 343 -4.22 -18.51 -14.17
CA HIS A 343 -4.64 -19.86 -13.82
C HIS A 343 -3.55 -20.90 -14.16
N ILE A 344 -2.95 -20.82 -15.36
CA ILE A 344 -1.86 -21.71 -15.76
C ILE A 344 -0.69 -21.61 -14.77
N LEU A 345 -0.27 -20.39 -14.39
CA LEU A 345 0.83 -20.19 -13.43
C LEU A 345 0.49 -20.79 -12.06
N GLN A 346 -0.74 -20.60 -11.59
CA GLN A 346 -1.19 -21.11 -10.29
C GLN A 346 -1.32 -22.64 -10.30
N ASP A 347 -2.01 -23.20 -11.29
CA ASP A 347 -2.42 -24.60 -11.30
C ASP A 347 -1.29 -25.55 -11.74
N ASP A 348 -0.56 -25.18 -12.80
CA ASP A 348 0.47 -26.05 -13.36
C ASP A 348 1.86 -25.81 -12.71
N TYR A 349 2.19 -24.53 -12.43
CA TYR A 349 3.52 -24.15 -11.96
C TYR A 349 3.59 -23.82 -10.48
N LYS A 350 2.44 -23.73 -9.77
CA LYS A 350 2.33 -23.34 -8.35
C LYS A 350 2.99 -21.96 -8.09
N ILE A 351 2.73 -21.03 -8.99
CA ILE A 351 3.20 -19.64 -8.91
C ILE A 351 1.99 -18.74 -8.70
N GLN A 352 1.93 -18.08 -7.55
CA GLN A 352 0.95 -17.06 -7.26
C GLN A 352 1.50 -15.69 -7.67
N ILE A 353 0.84 -15.02 -8.60
CA ILE A 353 1.10 -13.62 -8.97
C ILE A 353 0.07 -12.70 -8.32
N GLU A 354 0.31 -11.40 -8.36
CA GLU A 354 -0.56 -10.41 -7.69
C GLU A 354 -1.85 -10.16 -8.47
N LEU A 355 -1.74 -9.96 -9.79
CA LEU A 355 -2.85 -9.48 -10.61
C LEU A 355 -2.72 -9.97 -12.04
N ALA A 356 -3.87 -10.16 -12.69
CA ALA A 356 -3.99 -10.32 -14.13
C ALA A 356 -5.13 -9.44 -14.67
N GLU A 357 -4.91 -8.90 -15.87
CA GLU A 357 -5.90 -8.25 -16.73
C GLU A 357 -5.81 -8.88 -18.13
N THR A 358 -6.64 -8.46 -19.07
CA THR A 358 -6.71 -9.09 -20.40
C THR A 358 -5.34 -9.22 -21.09
N TYR A 359 -4.53 -8.17 -21.06
CA TYR A 359 -3.26 -8.10 -21.80
C TYR A 359 -2.02 -8.02 -20.93
N VAL A 360 -2.18 -8.13 -19.61
CA VAL A 360 -1.07 -7.92 -18.68
C VAL A 360 -1.22 -8.79 -17.43
N ILE A 361 -0.08 -9.25 -16.93
CA ILE A 361 0.05 -9.77 -15.57
C ILE A 361 1.00 -8.89 -14.78
N MET A 362 0.89 -8.91 -13.45
CA MET A 362 1.74 -8.14 -12.57
C MET A 362 2.16 -8.97 -11.36
N CYS A 363 3.46 -8.89 -11.04
CA CYS A 363 4.04 -9.42 -9.81
C CYS A 363 4.58 -8.27 -8.96
N ILE A 364 4.45 -8.38 -7.64
CA ILE A 364 5.09 -7.47 -6.69
C ILE A 364 6.41 -8.11 -6.23
N LEU A 365 7.51 -7.38 -6.43
CA LEU A 365 8.82 -7.75 -5.90
C LEU A 365 9.05 -6.98 -4.59
N ALA A 366 9.29 -7.68 -3.51
CA ALA A 366 9.46 -7.11 -2.18
C ALA A 366 10.67 -7.74 -1.47
N ILE A 367 10.96 -7.29 -0.27
CA ILE A 367 12.09 -7.77 0.54
C ILE A 367 12.14 -9.30 0.70
N GLY A 368 11.01 -9.99 0.62
CA GLY A 368 10.95 -11.46 0.65
C GLY A 368 11.20 -12.14 -0.69
N THR A 369 11.33 -11.39 -1.80
CA THR A 369 11.48 -11.97 -3.14
C THR A 369 12.91 -12.45 -3.38
N SER A 370 13.06 -13.69 -3.84
CA SER A 370 14.33 -14.31 -4.15
C SER A 370 14.54 -14.53 -5.65
N LYS A 371 15.79 -14.57 -6.09
CA LYS A 371 16.15 -14.93 -7.48
C LYS A 371 15.58 -16.30 -7.89
N LYS A 372 15.54 -17.27 -6.97
CA LYS A 372 14.95 -18.60 -7.23
C LYS A 372 13.47 -18.55 -7.61
N GLN A 373 12.70 -17.65 -7.00
CA GLN A 373 11.30 -17.45 -7.39
C GLN A 373 11.19 -16.85 -8.79
N ILE A 374 12.06 -15.92 -9.15
CA ILE A 374 12.12 -15.34 -10.50
C ILE A 374 12.53 -16.38 -11.53
N ASP A 375 13.55 -17.20 -11.27
CA ASP A 375 13.95 -18.29 -12.17
C ASP A 375 12.79 -19.26 -12.44
N ARG A 376 11.99 -19.55 -11.42
CA ARG A 376 10.79 -20.38 -11.56
C ARG A 376 9.73 -19.71 -12.46
N LEU A 377 9.46 -18.41 -12.28
CA LEU A 377 8.56 -17.65 -13.14
C LEU A 377 9.07 -17.63 -14.59
N VAL A 378 10.34 -17.30 -14.81
CA VAL A 378 10.97 -17.25 -16.13
C VAL A 378 10.85 -18.60 -16.86
N ASN A 379 11.07 -19.71 -16.17
CA ASN A 379 10.95 -21.05 -16.75
C ASN A 379 9.49 -21.37 -17.11
N ALA A 380 8.53 -21.02 -16.26
CA ALA A 380 7.11 -21.18 -16.56
C ALA A 380 6.70 -20.37 -17.81
N LEU A 381 7.12 -19.09 -17.89
CA LEU A 381 6.82 -18.25 -19.05
C LEU A 381 7.46 -18.78 -20.35
N LYS A 382 8.67 -19.36 -20.29
CA LYS A 382 9.31 -20.03 -21.44
C LYS A 382 8.48 -21.22 -21.94
N ASP A 383 7.92 -22.02 -21.04
CA ASP A 383 7.12 -23.18 -21.40
C ASP A 383 5.74 -22.75 -21.95
N VAL A 384 5.14 -21.72 -21.36
CA VAL A 384 3.91 -21.10 -21.88
C VAL A 384 4.13 -20.52 -23.28
N SER A 385 5.24 -19.80 -23.49
CA SER A 385 5.59 -19.26 -24.82
C SER A 385 5.69 -20.36 -25.88
N LYS A 386 6.33 -21.48 -25.60
CA LYS A 386 6.42 -22.61 -26.54
C LYS A 386 5.05 -23.18 -26.93
N LYS A 387 4.09 -23.17 -26.03
CA LYS A 387 2.75 -23.75 -26.22
C LYS A 387 1.79 -22.77 -26.92
N HIS A 388 1.91 -21.48 -26.67
CA HIS A 388 0.88 -20.48 -26.97
C HIS A 388 1.33 -19.36 -27.91
N PHE A 389 2.63 -19.20 -28.23
CA PHE A 389 3.11 -18.14 -29.10
C PHE A 389 2.75 -18.36 -30.57
N ASN A 390 2.48 -17.26 -31.32
CA ASN A 390 2.05 -17.21 -32.74
C ASN A 390 0.73 -17.94 -33.05
N LYS A 391 -0.07 -18.26 -32.07
CA LYS A 391 -1.45 -18.62 -32.31
C LYS A 391 -2.28 -17.36 -32.42
N VAL A 392 -3.17 -17.28 -33.43
CA VAL A 392 -3.97 -16.10 -33.70
C VAL A 392 -4.88 -15.84 -32.50
N ASN A 393 -4.69 -14.69 -31.86
CA ASN A 393 -5.58 -14.23 -30.81
C ASN A 393 -6.54 -13.19 -31.38
N GLU A 394 -7.84 -13.50 -31.41
CA GLU A 394 -8.91 -12.62 -31.88
C GLU A 394 -9.49 -11.74 -30.78
N TYR A 395 -8.81 -11.54 -29.63
CA TYR A 395 -9.30 -10.60 -28.64
C TYR A 395 -9.39 -9.20 -29.24
N LYS A 396 -10.61 -8.76 -29.53
CA LYS A 396 -10.86 -7.40 -30.01
C LYS A 396 -10.55 -6.42 -28.91
N ARG A 397 -9.60 -5.53 -29.17
CA ARG A 397 -9.34 -4.39 -28.26
C ARG A 397 -10.59 -3.53 -28.19
N HIS A 398 -11.07 -3.26 -27.01
CA HIS A 398 -12.15 -2.32 -26.78
C HIS A 398 -11.60 -0.89 -26.79
N ALA A 399 -12.16 -0.03 -27.65
CA ALA A 399 -11.87 1.39 -27.59
C ALA A 399 -12.58 2.01 -26.40
N PHE A 400 -11.86 2.33 -25.34
CA PHE A 400 -12.40 3.12 -24.23
C PHE A 400 -12.38 4.60 -24.60
N THR A 401 -13.55 5.19 -24.82
CA THR A 401 -13.70 6.63 -24.94
C THR A 401 -14.26 7.18 -23.63
N VAL A 402 -13.54 8.12 -23.03
CA VAL A 402 -14.00 8.84 -21.84
C VAL A 402 -14.17 10.31 -22.23
N GLU A 403 -15.41 10.77 -22.32
CA GLU A 403 -15.73 12.09 -22.85
C GLU A 403 -15.75 13.23 -21.80
N CYS A 404 -15.76 12.92 -20.49
CA CYS A 404 -15.89 13.97 -19.48
C CYS A 404 -14.71 13.97 -18.49
N PRO A 405 -13.87 15.03 -18.48
CA PRO A 405 -12.73 15.13 -17.58
C PRO A 405 -13.12 15.35 -16.10
N PHE A 406 -14.31 15.89 -15.80
CA PHE A 406 -14.75 16.17 -14.45
C PHE A 406 -16.25 15.87 -14.27
N GLN A 407 -16.61 15.12 -13.23
CA GLN A 407 -17.97 14.88 -12.82
C GLN A 407 -18.15 15.21 -11.34
N ILE A 408 -19.18 16.00 -11.01
CA ILE A 408 -19.70 16.13 -9.65
C ILE A 408 -20.82 15.11 -9.51
N VAL A 409 -20.69 14.19 -8.56
CA VAL A 409 -21.77 13.27 -8.20
C VAL A 409 -22.40 13.81 -6.91
N ARG A 410 -23.73 14.03 -6.94
CA ARG A 410 -24.52 14.48 -5.78
C ARG A 410 -25.05 13.28 -5.02
#